data_394a0b493bedcedde1dab1eaa8e5a6fd
#
_entry.id   394a0b493bedcedde1dab1eaa8e5a6fd
#
_cell.length_a   1.000
_cell.length_b   1.000
_cell.length_c   1.000
_cell.angle_alpha   90.00
_cell.angle_beta   90.00
_cell.angle_gamma   90.00
#
_symmetry.space_group_name_H-M   'P 1'
#
loop_
_entity.id
_entity.type
_entity.pdbx_description
1 polymer ?
#
loop_
_entity_poly.entity_id
_entity_poly.type
_entity_poly.pdbx_seq_one_letter_code
_entity_poly.pdbx_strand_id
1 'polypeptide(L)'
;MATELALAVSYPSAGNIGGGGFMVYRKSNGKTGALDYRERAPINSTRDMYLDQNNNIIEGLSMIGGLSVGIPGTIAGIFEAHEKFGTLSIEEIITPVIDLAKNGVIVTENQMNRINENRKYFQLVNKSQILFDNNFFTTGMSAAAQSKFFNLFTLSH
;
A
#
# COMPACT_ATOMS: atom_id res chain seq x y z
N MET A 1 -13.70 4.93 -2.16
CA MET A 1 -12.61 5.93 -2.02
C MET A 1 -12.24 6.15 -0.55
N ALA A 2 -13.09 6.80 0.27
CA ALA A 2 -12.79 6.97 1.70
C ALA A 2 -12.41 5.65 2.39
N THR A 3 -13.18 4.58 2.16
CA THR A 3 -12.90 3.24 2.68
C THR A 3 -11.54 2.71 2.25
N GLU A 4 -11.16 2.87 0.98
CA GLU A 4 -9.87 2.39 0.47
C GLU A 4 -8.69 3.15 1.08
N LEU A 5 -8.82 4.48 1.20
CA LEU A 5 -7.84 5.29 1.90
C LEU A 5 -7.74 4.95 3.39
N ALA A 6 -8.87 4.71 4.06
CA ALA A 6 -8.87 4.27 5.45
C ALA A 6 -8.26 2.88 5.64
N LEU A 7 -8.47 1.96 4.69
CA LEU A 7 -7.82 0.65 4.69
C LEU A 7 -6.31 0.74 4.53
N ALA A 8 -5.79 1.72 3.78
CA ALA A 8 -4.35 1.95 3.69
C ALA A 8 -3.72 2.24 5.06
N VAL A 9 -4.49 2.82 6.00
CA VAL A 9 -4.07 3.05 7.39
C VAL A 9 -4.33 1.82 8.26
N SER A 10 -5.54 1.26 8.20
CA SER A 10 -5.99 0.24 9.15
C SER A 10 -5.61 -1.19 8.75
N TYR A 11 -5.31 -1.42 7.47
CA TYR A 11 -4.96 -2.73 6.94
C TYR A 11 -3.87 -2.63 5.86
N PRO A 12 -2.65 -2.19 6.20
CA PRO A 12 -1.58 -1.90 5.24
C PRO A 12 -1.06 -3.11 4.46
N SER A 13 -1.44 -4.33 4.84
CA SER A 13 -1.09 -5.56 4.12
C SER A 13 -1.92 -5.77 2.85
N ALA A 14 -3.01 -5.02 2.66
CA ALA A 14 -3.83 -5.02 1.46
C ALA A 14 -4.51 -3.64 1.31
N GLY A 15 -4.87 -3.23 0.09
CA GLY A 15 -5.56 -1.96 -0.17
C GLY A 15 -4.72 -0.73 0.16
N ASN A 16 -3.40 -0.79 0.05
CA ASN A 16 -2.53 0.34 0.37
C ASN A 16 -2.26 1.23 -0.86
N ILE A 17 -1.73 2.43 -0.60
CA ILE A 17 -1.42 3.42 -1.64
C ILE A 17 -0.27 2.99 -2.58
N GLY A 18 0.54 2.02 -2.17
CA GLY A 18 1.62 1.44 -2.97
C GLY A 18 1.18 0.30 -3.89
N GLY A 19 -0.10 -0.01 -3.92
CA GLY A 19 -0.69 -1.08 -4.71
C GLY A 19 -1.50 -0.60 -5.91
N GLY A 20 -2.43 -1.44 -6.34
CA GLY A 20 -3.38 -1.18 -7.39
C GLY A 20 -4.66 -1.99 -7.18
N GLY A 21 -5.56 -1.93 -8.12
CA GLY A 21 -6.83 -2.65 -8.00
C GLY A 21 -7.75 -2.53 -9.20
N PHE A 22 -8.94 -3.03 -8.99
CA PHE A 22 -10.06 -2.91 -9.92
C PHE A 22 -11.28 -2.37 -9.19
N MET A 23 -12.07 -1.56 -9.89
CA MET A 23 -13.40 -1.18 -9.44
C MET A 23 -14.42 -1.59 -10.47
N VAL A 24 -15.43 -2.36 -10.07
CA VAL A 24 -16.62 -2.63 -10.87
C VAL A 24 -17.77 -1.85 -10.27
N TYR A 25 -18.56 -1.18 -11.10
CA TYR A 25 -19.67 -0.36 -10.64
C TYR A 25 -20.96 -0.58 -11.43
N ARG A 26 -22.09 -0.32 -10.77
CA ARG A 26 -23.41 -0.24 -11.38
C ARG A 26 -24.10 1.04 -10.93
N LYS A 27 -24.55 1.84 -11.89
CA LYS A 27 -25.33 3.05 -11.64
C LYS A 27 -26.80 2.73 -11.38
N SER A 28 -27.53 3.66 -10.75
CA SER A 28 -28.98 3.50 -10.49
C SER A 28 -29.80 3.29 -11.74
N ASN A 29 -29.36 3.82 -12.89
CA ASN A 29 -29.98 3.60 -14.20
C ASN A 29 -29.64 2.24 -14.84
N GLY A 30 -28.96 1.33 -14.13
CA GLY A 30 -28.57 0.01 -14.61
C GLY A 30 -27.25 -0.04 -15.38
N LYS A 31 -26.65 1.10 -15.73
CA LYS A 31 -25.39 1.15 -16.47
C LYS A 31 -24.23 0.63 -15.60
N THR A 32 -23.47 -0.30 -16.16
CA THR A 32 -22.31 -0.90 -15.49
C THR A 32 -21.00 -0.45 -16.16
N GLY A 33 -19.89 -0.61 -15.45
CA GLY A 33 -18.55 -0.40 -16.00
C GLY A 33 -17.50 -0.83 -15.02
N ALA A 34 -16.23 -0.66 -15.42
CA ALA A 34 -15.08 -0.96 -14.58
C ALA A 34 -14.00 0.11 -14.75
N LEU A 35 -13.16 0.24 -13.72
CA LEU A 35 -11.88 0.93 -13.76
C LEU A 35 -10.79 -0.09 -13.46
N ASP A 36 -9.75 -0.09 -14.26
CA ASP A 36 -8.53 -0.86 -14.05
C ASP A 36 -7.41 0.11 -13.66
N TYR A 37 -7.00 0.03 -12.41
CA TYR A 37 -5.89 0.80 -11.85
C TYR A 37 -4.83 -0.10 -11.22
N ARG A 38 -4.64 -1.30 -11.83
CA ARG A 38 -3.56 -2.21 -11.47
C ARG A 38 -2.19 -1.54 -11.63
N GLU A 39 -1.25 -2.10 -10.92
CA GLU A 39 0.16 -1.75 -11.04
C GLU A 39 0.65 -2.02 -12.48
N ARG A 40 1.58 -1.20 -12.91
CA ARG A 40 2.24 -1.37 -14.21
C ARG A 40 3.71 -1.70 -14.04
N ALA A 41 4.27 -2.44 -14.99
CA ALA A 41 5.71 -2.63 -15.04
C ALA A 41 6.41 -1.27 -15.26
N PRO A 42 7.55 -1.00 -14.58
CA PRO A 42 8.40 0.14 -14.90
C PRO A 42 8.81 0.15 -16.38
N ILE A 43 9.00 1.33 -16.96
CA ILE A 43 9.32 1.48 -18.39
C ILE A 43 10.61 0.77 -18.80
N ASN A 44 11.54 0.62 -17.85
CA ASN A 44 12.82 -0.06 -18.08
C ASN A 44 12.77 -1.56 -17.76
N SER A 45 11.60 -2.11 -17.44
CA SER A 45 11.46 -3.55 -17.22
C SER A 45 11.68 -4.33 -18.49
N THR A 46 12.46 -5.41 -18.41
CA THR A 46 12.73 -6.32 -19.52
C THR A 46 12.25 -7.72 -19.17
N ARG A 47 12.04 -8.55 -20.19
CA ARG A 47 11.65 -9.95 -20.03
C ARG A 47 12.61 -10.72 -19.10
N ASP A 48 13.90 -10.45 -19.23
CA ASP A 48 14.96 -11.24 -18.62
C ASP A 48 15.59 -10.56 -17.39
N MET A 49 14.94 -9.50 -16.85
CA MET A 49 15.45 -8.70 -15.72
C MET A 49 15.68 -9.47 -14.42
N TYR A 50 15.14 -10.68 -14.31
CA TYR A 50 15.30 -11.58 -13.16
C TYR A 50 16.23 -12.76 -13.43
N LEU A 51 16.94 -12.76 -14.56
CA LEU A 51 17.88 -13.80 -14.94
C LEU A 51 19.32 -13.31 -14.75
N ASP A 52 20.22 -14.27 -14.48
CA ASP A 52 21.66 -14.04 -14.51
C ASP A 52 22.21 -14.09 -15.94
N GLN A 53 23.52 -13.90 -16.10
CA GLN A 53 24.20 -13.93 -17.41
C GLN A 53 24.12 -15.30 -18.11
N ASN A 54 23.78 -16.36 -17.38
CA ASN A 54 23.63 -17.72 -17.88
C ASN A 54 22.17 -18.12 -18.13
N ASN A 55 21.23 -17.14 -18.05
CA ASN A 55 19.78 -17.33 -18.13
C ASN A 55 19.19 -18.16 -16.98
N ASN A 56 19.84 -18.25 -15.83
CA ASN A 56 19.25 -18.86 -14.64
C ASN A 56 18.46 -17.83 -13.84
N ILE A 57 17.41 -18.27 -13.16
CA ILE A 57 16.61 -17.42 -12.29
C ILE A 57 17.45 -16.96 -11.09
N ILE A 58 17.50 -15.65 -10.84
CA ILE A 58 18.07 -15.10 -9.62
C ILE A 58 17.00 -15.24 -8.52
N GLU A 59 17.23 -16.14 -7.57
CA GLU A 59 16.27 -16.48 -6.53
C GLU A 59 15.88 -15.27 -5.69
N GLY A 60 14.58 -15.09 -5.49
CA GLY A 60 14.01 -14.00 -4.68
C GLY A 60 13.95 -12.63 -5.35
N LEU A 61 14.64 -12.39 -6.47
CA LEU A 61 14.73 -11.07 -7.08
C LEU A 61 13.38 -10.54 -7.60
N SER A 62 12.50 -11.43 -8.05
CA SER A 62 11.14 -11.09 -8.48
C SER A 62 10.13 -10.98 -7.33
N MET A 63 10.54 -11.27 -6.09
CA MET A 63 9.65 -11.30 -4.93
C MET A 63 10.02 -10.27 -3.87
N ILE A 64 11.31 -9.88 -3.77
CA ILE A 64 11.82 -9.06 -2.69
C ILE A 64 12.68 -7.92 -3.23
N GLY A 65 12.40 -6.70 -2.76
CA GLY A 65 13.16 -5.51 -3.13
C GLY A 65 12.56 -4.68 -4.24
N GLY A 66 13.23 -3.59 -4.61
CA GLY A 66 12.69 -2.57 -5.52
C GLY A 66 12.36 -3.08 -6.92
N LEU A 67 13.09 -4.09 -7.41
CA LEU A 67 12.83 -4.67 -8.73
C LEU A 67 11.55 -5.53 -8.80
N SER A 68 11.03 -5.97 -7.64
CA SER A 68 9.79 -6.75 -7.57
C SER A 68 8.53 -5.88 -7.49
N VAL A 69 8.68 -4.54 -7.40
CA VAL A 69 7.58 -3.61 -7.19
C VAL A 69 7.13 -3.00 -8.51
N GLY A 70 5.83 -3.08 -8.79
CA GLY A 70 5.20 -2.37 -9.91
C GLY A 70 4.97 -0.89 -9.59
N ILE A 71 4.75 -0.08 -10.63
CA ILE A 71 4.32 1.32 -10.49
C ILE A 71 2.90 1.32 -9.91
N PRO A 72 2.65 1.95 -8.75
CA PRO A 72 1.34 1.93 -8.10
C PRO A 72 0.25 2.64 -8.90
N GLY A 73 -0.96 2.07 -8.86
CA GLY A 73 -2.14 2.63 -9.52
C GLY A 73 -3.24 3.10 -8.57
N THR A 74 -3.21 2.73 -7.28
CA THR A 74 -4.30 2.99 -6.32
C THR A 74 -4.69 4.46 -6.27
N ILE A 75 -3.73 5.37 -6.14
CA ILE A 75 -4.02 6.81 -6.04
C ILE A 75 -4.65 7.33 -7.33
N ALA A 76 -4.11 6.96 -8.50
CA ALA A 76 -4.69 7.33 -9.79
C ALA A 76 -6.14 6.82 -9.91
N GLY A 77 -6.40 5.56 -9.52
CA GLY A 77 -7.74 4.97 -9.52
C GLY A 77 -8.72 5.67 -8.58
N ILE A 78 -8.27 6.06 -7.38
CA ILE A 78 -9.09 6.82 -6.42
C ILE A 78 -9.50 8.16 -7.02
N PHE A 79 -8.58 8.91 -7.61
CA PHE A 79 -8.88 10.21 -8.23
C PHE A 79 -9.78 10.05 -9.46
N GLU A 80 -9.54 9.08 -10.32
CA GLU A 80 -10.40 8.80 -11.48
C GLU A 80 -11.82 8.39 -11.04
N ALA A 81 -11.93 7.56 -10.00
CA ALA A 81 -13.23 7.20 -9.44
C ALA A 81 -13.93 8.42 -8.82
N HIS A 82 -13.18 9.31 -8.16
CA HIS A 82 -13.71 10.54 -7.61
C HIS A 82 -14.24 11.48 -8.71
N GLU A 83 -13.47 11.71 -9.75
CA GLU A 83 -13.88 12.55 -10.89
C GLU A 83 -15.17 12.04 -11.56
N LYS A 84 -15.31 10.71 -11.69
CA LYS A 84 -16.49 10.10 -12.33
C LYS A 84 -17.72 10.01 -11.46
N PHE A 85 -17.56 9.88 -10.14
CA PHE A 85 -18.65 9.49 -9.24
C PHE A 85 -18.67 10.28 -7.92
N GLY A 86 -17.64 11.05 -7.61
CA GLY A 86 -17.52 11.79 -6.36
C GLY A 86 -18.57 12.91 -6.27
N THR A 87 -19.12 13.09 -5.08
CA THR A 87 -20.05 14.18 -4.75
C THR A 87 -19.52 15.07 -3.63
N LEU A 88 -18.63 14.53 -2.79
CA LEU A 88 -17.91 15.27 -1.76
C LEU A 88 -16.59 15.78 -2.32
N SER A 89 -16.05 16.85 -1.78
CA SER A 89 -14.71 17.29 -2.12
C SER A 89 -13.67 16.26 -1.69
N ILE A 90 -12.51 16.26 -2.35
CA ILE A 90 -11.42 15.34 -1.96
C ILE A 90 -10.91 15.64 -0.55
N GLU A 91 -10.98 16.88 -0.12
CA GLU A 91 -10.62 17.31 1.23
C GLU A 91 -11.55 16.71 2.29
N GLU A 92 -12.87 16.73 2.05
CA GLU A 92 -13.85 16.10 2.94
C GLU A 92 -13.62 14.59 3.06
N ILE A 93 -13.15 13.94 1.99
CA ILE A 93 -12.86 12.50 1.96
C ILE A 93 -11.55 12.19 2.68
N ILE A 94 -10.51 13.00 2.49
CA ILE A 94 -9.16 12.72 3.00
C ILE A 94 -9.01 13.12 4.46
N THR A 95 -9.64 14.19 4.93
CA THR A 95 -9.47 14.71 6.30
C THR A 95 -9.68 13.64 7.38
N PRO A 96 -10.76 12.84 7.36
CA PRO A 96 -10.96 11.78 8.35
C PRO A 96 -9.88 10.69 8.28
N VAL A 97 -9.31 10.43 7.10
CA VAL A 97 -8.25 9.45 6.91
C VAL A 97 -6.93 9.97 7.49
N ILE A 98 -6.64 11.26 7.31
CA ILE A 98 -5.48 11.92 7.93
C ILE A 98 -5.58 11.85 9.45
N ASP A 99 -6.76 12.10 10.00
CA ASP A 99 -7.00 12.01 11.44
C ASP A 99 -6.86 10.57 11.96
N LEU A 100 -7.39 9.60 11.19
CA LEU A 100 -7.18 8.17 11.49
C LEU A 100 -5.69 7.82 11.49
N ALA A 101 -4.93 8.33 10.52
CA ALA A 101 -3.49 8.10 10.43
C ALA A 101 -2.72 8.74 11.60
N LYS A 102 -3.07 9.97 11.99
CA LYS A 102 -2.46 10.67 13.13
C LYS A 102 -2.76 9.99 14.46
N ASN A 103 -4.01 9.59 14.66
CA ASN A 103 -4.46 8.94 15.88
C ASN A 103 -4.06 7.46 15.92
N GLY A 104 -3.86 6.83 14.76
CA GLY A 104 -3.52 5.44 14.57
C GLY A 104 -4.71 4.49 14.75
N VAL A 105 -4.43 3.22 14.58
CA VAL A 105 -5.38 2.11 14.76
C VAL A 105 -4.77 1.05 15.68
N ILE A 106 -5.61 0.25 16.31
CA ILE A 106 -5.13 -0.86 17.16
C ILE A 106 -4.61 -1.96 16.25
N VAL A 107 -3.38 -2.41 16.48
CA VAL A 107 -2.80 -3.55 15.76
C VAL A 107 -3.43 -4.83 16.29
N THR A 108 -4.05 -5.60 15.42
CA THR A 108 -4.62 -6.90 15.75
C THR A 108 -3.53 -7.97 15.84
N GLU A 109 -3.82 -9.07 16.52
CA GLU A 109 -2.91 -10.22 16.61
C GLU A 109 -2.54 -10.76 15.21
N ASN A 110 -3.50 -10.86 14.30
CA ASN A 110 -3.26 -11.31 12.93
C ASN A 110 -2.30 -10.37 12.17
N GLN A 111 -2.45 -9.06 12.32
CA GLN A 111 -1.54 -8.08 11.73
C GLN A 111 -0.12 -8.23 12.31
N MET A 112 -0.01 -8.41 13.64
CA MET A 112 1.27 -8.61 14.29
C MET A 112 1.95 -9.88 13.80
N ASN A 113 1.23 -10.99 13.68
CA ASN A 113 1.77 -12.24 13.16
C ASN A 113 2.32 -12.06 11.75
N ARG A 114 1.57 -11.41 10.85
CA ARG A 114 2.03 -11.09 9.49
C ARG A 114 3.28 -10.21 9.44
N ILE A 115 3.37 -9.21 10.32
CA ILE A 115 4.56 -8.35 10.43
C ILE A 115 5.76 -9.21 10.85
N ASN A 116 5.61 -10.05 11.87
CA ASN A 116 6.68 -10.91 12.37
C ASN A 116 7.14 -11.94 11.33
N GLU A 117 6.25 -12.58 10.62
CA GLU A 117 6.56 -13.52 9.53
C GLU A 117 7.40 -12.88 8.42
N ASN A 118 7.15 -11.60 8.13
CA ASN A 118 7.82 -10.87 7.06
C ASN A 118 8.99 -10.00 7.54
N ARG A 119 9.26 -9.91 8.85
CA ARG A 119 10.29 -9.04 9.44
C ARG A 119 11.66 -9.21 8.79
N LYS A 120 12.09 -10.44 8.52
CA LYS A 120 13.37 -10.74 7.87
C LYS A 120 13.50 -10.11 6.49
N TYR A 121 12.41 -10.00 5.74
CA TYR A 121 12.42 -9.39 4.41
C TYR A 121 12.49 -7.87 4.48
N PHE A 122 11.82 -7.27 5.46
CA PHE A 122 11.95 -5.83 5.71
C PHE A 122 13.39 -5.45 6.07
N GLN A 123 14.04 -6.23 6.92
CA GLN A 123 15.45 -6.02 7.29
C GLN A 123 16.39 -6.20 6.11
N LEU A 124 16.15 -7.19 5.26
CA LEU A 124 16.98 -7.50 4.10
C LEU A 124 17.04 -6.35 3.08
N VAL A 125 15.92 -5.68 2.82
CA VAL A 125 15.83 -4.67 1.76
C VAL A 125 16.00 -3.24 2.22
N ASN A 126 15.92 -2.98 3.52
CA ASN A 126 16.06 -1.64 4.09
C ASN A 126 17.47 -1.46 4.69
N LYS A 127 18.21 -0.50 4.17
CA LYS A 127 19.58 -0.17 4.65
C LYS A 127 19.60 0.68 5.92
N SER A 128 18.50 1.33 6.26
CA SER A 128 18.30 2.14 7.45
C SER A 128 17.40 1.41 8.45
N GLN A 129 17.46 1.84 9.72
CA GLN A 129 16.57 1.32 10.75
C GLN A 129 15.11 1.49 10.31
N ILE A 130 14.40 0.38 10.20
CA ILE A 130 12.98 0.37 9.89
C ILE A 130 12.17 0.41 11.18
N LEU A 131 11.01 1.04 11.12
CA LEU A 131 10.12 1.18 12.29
C LEU A 131 9.66 -0.16 12.86
N PHE A 132 9.65 -1.22 12.06
CA PHE A 132 9.27 -2.57 12.46
C PHE A 132 10.36 -3.33 13.24
N ASP A 133 11.60 -2.82 13.27
CA ASP A 133 12.74 -3.58 13.78
C ASP A 133 12.85 -3.57 15.30
N ASN A 134 12.28 -2.58 15.97
CA ASN A 134 12.45 -2.36 17.40
C ASN A 134 11.30 -2.89 18.28
N ASN A 135 10.60 -3.93 17.88
CA ASN A 135 9.41 -4.43 18.61
C ASN A 135 8.35 -3.33 18.87
N PHE A 136 8.26 -2.34 17.98
CA PHE A 136 7.35 -1.21 18.12
C PHE A 136 5.87 -1.60 18.08
N PHE A 137 5.57 -2.78 17.55
CA PHE A 137 4.21 -3.24 17.42
C PHE A 137 3.98 -4.44 18.33
N THR A 138 3.16 -4.27 19.34
CA THR A 138 2.58 -5.36 20.11
C THR A 138 1.06 -5.32 19.97
N THR A 139 0.43 -6.48 20.05
CA THR A 139 -1.04 -6.56 20.04
C THR A 139 -1.62 -5.62 21.11
N GLY A 140 -2.59 -4.81 20.73
CA GLY A 140 -3.22 -3.86 21.64
C GLY A 140 -2.46 -2.55 21.88
N MET A 141 -1.36 -2.28 21.16
CA MET A 141 -0.70 -0.98 21.26
C MET A 141 -1.59 0.17 20.81
N SER A 142 -1.54 1.25 21.59
CA SER A 142 -2.28 2.47 21.29
C SER A 142 -1.75 3.18 20.02
N ALA A 143 -2.62 3.93 19.42
CA ALA A 143 -2.48 4.72 18.21
C ALA A 143 -1.19 5.55 18.06
N ALA A 144 -0.63 6.06 19.15
CA ALA A 144 0.55 6.94 19.11
C ALA A 144 1.83 6.27 18.56
N ALA A 145 1.94 4.96 18.67
CA ALA A 145 3.07 4.21 18.12
C ALA A 145 2.94 4.00 16.61
N GLN A 146 1.73 4.04 16.08
CA GLN A 146 1.45 3.83 14.66
C GLN A 146 1.54 5.11 13.83
N SER A 147 1.40 6.29 14.45
CA SER A 147 1.57 7.58 13.75
C SER A 147 2.98 7.73 13.18
N LYS A 148 3.98 7.10 13.79
CA LYS A 148 5.34 7.02 13.25
C LYS A 148 5.44 6.20 11.95
N PHE A 149 4.51 5.28 11.72
CA PHE A 149 4.44 4.49 10.49
C PHE A 149 4.03 5.34 9.29
N PHE A 150 3.17 6.32 9.48
CA PHE A 150 2.69 7.21 8.41
C PHE A 150 3.73 8.26 8.02
N ASN A 151 4.60 8.68 8.94
CA ASN A 151 5.69 9.60 8.64
C ASN A 151 6.74 9.04 7.66
N LEU A 152 6.78 7.71 7.45
CA LEU A 152 7.63 7.09 6.43
C LEU A 152 7.16 7.39 5.01
N PHE A 153 5.87 7.65 4.80
CA PHE A 153 5.30 7.96 3.49
C PHE A 153 5.21 9.47 3.21
N THR A 154 5.40 10.31 4.24
CA THR A 154 5.28 11.77 4.12
C THR A 154 6.63 12.51 4.13
N LEU A 155 7.75 11.84 4.38
CA LEU A 155 9.08 12.44 4.45
C LEU A 155 9.97 12.08 3.26
N SER A 156 9.47 12.28 2.03
CA SER A 156 10.32 12.45 0.85
C SER A 156 10.01 13.77 0.18
N HIS A 157 10.39 14.84 0.83
CA HIS A 157 10.64 16.14 0.21
C HIS A 157 11.97 16.64 0.69
#